data_9340816c432e9b13245e0da8e59666fe
#
_entry.id   9340816c432e9b13245e0da8e59666fe
#
_cell.length_a   1.000
_cell.length_b   1.000
_cell.length_c   1.000
_cell.angle_alpha   90.00
_cell.angle_beta   90.00
_cell.angle_gamma   90.00
#
_symmetry.space_group_name_H-M   'P 1'
#
loop_
_entity.id
_entity.type
_entity.pdbx_description
1 polymer ?
#
loop_
_entity_poly.entity_id
_entity_poly.type
_entity_poly.pdbx_seq_one_letter_code
_entity_poly.pdbx_strand_id
1 'polypeptide(L)'
;ITYPVACDWELAYGDGSYDTITKVCETFCDVIAASGYKPMVYSNKYRWYDAFNGAQISNKYKVWMAAYLGDYYYTSKRWQYGDVLPNFDYHFDMWQYGVTNTVDGIDGYVDMNIAFFGYANYQVNGLQKPKIEVPSDNVTVTESEGAFDIWNGVKATNSIGYDEDLDYVIKNANGDEVSIEDANVTPGVYTIEYSFIDPKEGYTS
;
A
#
# COMPACT_ATOMS: atom_id res chain seq x y z
N ILE A 1 -21.33 -11.13 1.64
CA ILE A 1 -19.94 -11.08 2.14
C ILE A 1 -19.25 -9.95 1.41
N THR A 2 -18.73 -8.99 2.15
CA THR A 2 -18.09 -7.77 1.60
C THR A 2 -16.57 -7.85 1.64
N TYR A 3 -16.05 -8.64 2.56
CA TYR A 3 -14.61 -8.92 2.69
C TYR A 3 -14.17 -10.03 1.74
N PRO A 4 -12.89 -10.07 1.33
CA PRO A 4 -12.35 -11.21 0.63
C PRO A 4 -12.52 -12.51 1.43
N VAL A 5 -12.63 -13.61 0.72
CA VAL A 5 -12.62 -14.96 1.30
C VAL A 5 -11.21 -15.50 1.16
N ALA A 6 -10.55 -15.74 2.28
CA ALA A 6 -9.15 -16.14 2.30
C ALA A 6 -8.99 -17.66 2.28
N CYS A 7 -8.11 -18.15 1.41
CA CYS A 7 -7.50 -19.45 1.53
C CYS A 7 -6.38 -19.33 2.57
N ASP A 8 -6.56 -19.95 3.70
CA ASP A 8 -5.59 -19.97 4.78
C ASP A 8 -4.65 -21.16 4.61
N TRP A 9 -3.37 -20.90 4.34
CA TRP A 9 -2.35 -21.92 4.20
C TRP A 9 -1.21 -21.67 5.19
N GLU A 10 -1.21 -22.44 6.29
CA GLU A 10 -0.18 -22.31 7.33
C GLU A 10 0.71 -23.53 7.48
N LEU A 11 0.32 -24.65 6.88
CA LEU A 11 1.03 -25.91 7.07
C LEU A 11 2.45 -25.86 6.45
N ALA A 12 3.42 -26.21 7.28
CA ALA A 12 4.75 -26.56 6.81
C ALA A 12 4.67 -27.91 6.14
N TYR A 13 5.10 -27.99 4.87
CA TYR A 13 5.32 -29.29 4.24
C TYR A 13 4.19 -30.30 4.53
N GLY A 14 2.96 -29.97 4.16
CA GLY A 14 1.95 -31.01 4.01
C GLY A 14 2.42 -31.99 2.93
N ASP A 15 1.83 -33.18 2.86
CA ASP A 15 2.16 -34.26 1.91
C ASP A 15 2.01 -33.87 0.42
N GLY A 16 1.91 -32.57 0.12
CA GLY A 16 1.80 -32.02 -1.22
C GLY A 16 3.13 -31.44 -1.72
N SER A 17 3.43 -31.68 -2.99
CA SER A 17 4.50 -30.92 -3.64
C SER A 17 4.16 -29.44 -3.72
N TYR A 18 5.15 -28.59 -3.87
CA TYR A 18 5.01 -27.14 -4.12
C TYR A 18 3.94 -26.82 -5.20
N ASP A 19 3.97 -27.55 -6.31
CA ASP A 19 2.98 -27.39 -7.39
C ASP A 19 1.57 -27.79 -6.97
N THR A 20 1.44 -28.85 -6.15
CA THR A 20 0.14 -29.31 -5.64
C THR A 20 -0.48 -28.26 -4.72
N ILE A 21 0.31 -27.67 -3.82
CA ILE A 21 -0.17 -26.64 -2.90
C ILE A 21 -0.58 -25.38 -3.68
N THR A 22 0.25 -24.97 -4.64
CA THR A 22 -0.10 -23.88 -5.56
C THR A 22 -1.46 -24.13 -6.21
N LYS A 23 -1.65 -25.33 -6.75
CA LYS A 23 -2.91 -25.72 -7.39
C LYS A 23 -4.12 -25.75 -6.44
N VAL A 24 -3.92 -26.15 -5.19
CA VAL A 24 -4.97 -26.10 -4.16
C VAL A 24 -5.40 -24.65 -3.90
N CYS A 25 -4.44 -23.75 -3.68
CA CYS A 25 -4.73 -22.34 -3.46
C CYS A 25 -5.43 -21.71 -4.67
N GLU A 26 -4.96 -21.99 -5.89
CA GLU A 26 -5.62 -21.52 -7.13
C GLU A 26 -7.04 -22.05 -7.25
N THR A 27 -7.25 -23.36 -7.04
CA THR A 27 -8.56 -23.95 -7.17
C THR A 27 -9.54 -23.35 -6.18
N PHE A 28 -9.13 -23.17 -4.91
CA PHE A 28 -9.94 -22.47 -3.92
C PHE A 28 -10.32 -21.06 -4.41
N CYS A 29 -9.33 -20.28 -4.80
CA CYS A 29 -9.54 -18.90 -5.23
C CYS A 29 -10.44 -18.80 -6.48
N ASP A 30 -10.27 -19.69 -7.45
CA ASP A 30 -11.08 -19.73 -8.67
C ASP A 30 -12.56 -20.07 -8.37
N VAL A 31 -12.82 -21.00 -7.43
CA VAL A 31 -14.18 -21.33 -6.98
C VAL A 31 -14.83 -20.14 -6.26
N ILE A 32 -14.08 -19.45 -5.40
CA ILE A 32 -14.58 -18.25 -4.72
C ILE A 32 -14.89 -17.13 -5.72
N ALA A 33 -13.99 -16.90 -6.71
CA ALA A 33 -14.22 -15.91 -7.75
C ALA A 33 -15.44 -16.26 -8.62
N ALA A 34 -15.58 -17.53 -9.04
CA ALA A 34 -16.72 -18.00 -9.82
C ALA A 34 -18.06 -17.86 -9.06
N SER A 35 -18.01 -17.86 -7.73
CA SER A 35 -19.17 -17.64 -6.86
C SER A 35 -19.47 -16.15 -6.61
N GLY A 36 -18.77 -15.24 -7.26
CA GLY A 36 -18.99 -13.79 -7.18
C GLY A 36 -18.34 -13.13 -5.95
N TYR A 37 -17.44 -13.82 -5.26
CA TYR A 37 -16.69 -13.27 -4.13
C TYR A 37 -15.25 -12.93 -4.52
N LYS A 38 -14.61 -12.09 -3.73
CA LYS A 38 -13.19 -11.74 -3.92
C LYS A 38 -12.30 -12.78 -3.21
N PRO A 39 -11.46 -13.52 -3.94
CA PRO A 39 -10.54 -14.46 -3.32
C PRO A 39 -9.30 -13.75 -2.78
N MET A 40 -8.70 -14.35 -1.77
CA MET A 40 -7.44 -13.93 -1.16
C MET A 40 -6.68 -15.19 -0.71
N VAL A 41 -5.37 -15.13 -0.62
CA VAL A 41 -4.55 -16.16 0.01
C VAL A 41 -3.86 -15.56 1.22
N TYR A 42 -4.05 -16.19 2.38
CA TYR A 42 -3.33 -15.89 3.61
C TYR A 42 -2.22 -16.90 3.83
N SER A 43 -1.07 -16.41 4.22
CA SER A 43 0.02 -17.22 4.75
C SER A 43 1.05 -16.36 5.48
N ASN A 44 1.88 -16.97 6.31
CA ASN A 44 3.03 -16.30 6.85
C ASN A 44 4.11 -16.07 5.78
N LYS A 45 4.96 -15.06 5.99
CA LYS A 45 5.97 -14.62 5.04
C LYS A 45 6.81 -15.77 4.47
N TYR A 46 7.22 -16.74 5.30
CA TYR A 46 8.11 -17.81 4.85
C TYR A 46 7.40 -18.77 3.90
N ARG A 47 6.12 -19.06 4.11
CA ARG A 47 5.34 -19.95 3.26
C ARG A 47 5.12 -19.41 1.85
N TRP A 48 5.12 -18.09 1.71
CA TRP A 48 5.08 -17.46 0.39
C TRP A 48 6.29 -17.81 -0.49
N TYR A 49 7.41 -18.25 0.13
CA TYR A 49 8.61 -18.63 -0.57
C TYR A 49 8.83 -20.14 -0.64
N ASP A 50 8.35 -20.90 0.34
CA ASP A 50 8.72 -22.31 0.49
C ASP A 50 7.57 -23.30 0.31
N ALA A 51 6.30 -22.87 0.42
CA ALA A 51 5.18 -23.80 0.36
C ALA A 51 4.48 -23.86 -1.00
N PHE A 52 4.40 -22.76 -1.71
CA PHE A 52 3.74 -22.65 -3.00
C PHE A 52 4.38 -21.56 -3.88
N ASN A 53 3.99 -21.50 -5.16
CA ASN A 53 4.47 -20.47 -6.07
C ASN A 53 3.87 -19.10 -5.72
N GLY A 54 4.57 -18.36 -4.83
CA GLY A 54 4.14 -17.05 -4.37
C GLY A 54 3.99 -16.04 -5.50
N ALA A 55 4.90 -16.06 -6.49
CA ALA A 55 4.80 -15.18 -7.66
C ALA A 55 3.54 -15.44 -8.47
N GLN A 56 3.21 -16.71 -8.71
CA GLN A 56 2.02 -17.10 -9.47
C GLN A 56 0.73 -16.71 -8.75
N ILE A 57 0.68 -16.96 -7.44
CA ILE A 57 -0.49 -16.65 -6.61
C ILE A 57 -0.66 -15.13 -6.47
N SER A 58 0.40 -14.39 -6.15
CA SER A 58 0.34 -12.94 -5.94
C SER A 58 -0.02 -12.16 -7.22
N ASN A 59 0.35 -12.66 -8.38
CA ASN A 59 -0.03 -12.06 -9.66
C ASN A 59 -1.51 -12.25 -10.03
N LYS A 60 -2.21 -13.15 -9.36
CA LYS A 60 -3.58 -13.53 -9.73
C LYS A 60 -4.62 -13.18 -8.66
N TYR A 61 -4.27 -13.25 -7.41
CA TYR A 61 -5.18 -13.08 -6.28
C TYR A 61 -4.64 -12.08 -5.27
N LYS A 62 -5.54 -11.60 -4.41
CA LYS A 62 -5.16 -10.79 -3.27
C LYS A 62 -4.29 -11.54 -2.28
N VAL A 63 -3.35 -10.83 -1.69
CA VAL A 63 -2.36 -11.37 -0.77
C VAL A 63 -2.60 -10.84 0.64
N TRP A 64 -2.76 -11.75 1.59
CA TRP A 64 -2.74 -11.43 3.01
C TRP A 64 -1.51 -12.09 3.63
N MET A 65 -0.53 -11.29 3.95
CA MET A 65 0.77 -11.75 4.41
C MET A 65 0.91 -11.51 5.91
N ALA A 66 1.31 -12.55 6.67
CA ALA A 66 1.66 -12.41 8.07
C ALA A 66 3.19 -12.30 8.24
N ALA A 67 3.62 -11.23 8.88
CA ALA A 67 5.01 -11.02 9.27
C ALA A 67 5.08 -10.16 10.53
N TYR A 68 5.69 -10.70 11.57
CA TYR A 68 5.82 -10.04 12.87
C TYR A 68 7.23 -9.47 12.99
N LEU A 69 7.35 -8.15 12.97
CA LEU A 69 8.63 -7.46 13.00
C LEU A 69 9.12 -7.16 14.43
N GLY A 70 8.45 -7.74 15.43
CA GLY A 70 8.74 -7.63 16.85
C GLY A 70 7.75 -6.72 17.59
N ASP A 71 7.53 -7.02 18.87
CA ASP A 71 6.52 -6.37 19.70
C ASP A 71 6.72 -4.86 19.86
N TYR A 72 7.95 -4.39 19.76
CA TYR A 72 8.29 -2.99 19.97
C TYR A 72 7.59 -2.03 19.00
N TYR A 73 7.43 -2.43 17.75
CA TYR A 73 6.85 -1.56 16.72
C TYR A 73 5.32 -1.48 16.81
N TYR A 74 4.67 -2.47 17.39
CA TYR A 74 3.21 -2.64 17.31
C TYR A 74 2.47 -2.36 18.60
N THR A 75 3.13 -2.48 19.75
CA THR A 75 2.56 -2.13 21.06
C THR A 75 2.59 -0.64 21.34
N SER A 76 3.38 0.14 20.60
CA SER A 76 3.60 1.57 20.88
C SER A 76 2.50 2.51 20.42
N LYS A 77 1.39 2.04 19.84
CA LYS A 77 0.32 2.86 19.22
C LYS A 77 0.82 3.82 18.13
N ARG A 78 2.04 3.63 17.64
CA ARG A 78 2.74 4.52 16.72
C ARG A 78 2.95 3.92 15.35
N TRP A 79 2.18 2.91 14.99
CA TRP A 79 2.26 2.51 13.60
C TRP A 79 1.77 3.68 12.75
N GLN A 80 2.68 4.27 12.02
CA GLN A 80 2.37 5.22 10.96
C GLN A 80 2.59 4.49 9.64
N TYR A 81 1.64 4.63 8.75
CA TYR A 81 1.72 4.09 7.41
C TYR A 81 3.05 4.48 6.76
N GLY A 82 3.78 3.52 6.23
CA GLY A 82 5.05 3.74 5.56
C GLY A 82 6.31 3.63 6.41
N ASP A 83 6.22 3.72 7.74
CA ASP A 83 7.42 3.76 8.58
C ASP A 83 8.17 2.42 8.64
N VAL A 84 7.48 1.29 8.60
CA VAL A 84 8.10 -0.04 8.61
C VAL A 84 7.20 -1.05 7.92
N LEU A 85 7.38 -1.24 6.64
CA LEU A 85 6.77 -2.36 5.93
C LEU A 85 7.68 -3.59 5.97
N PRO A 86 7.12 -4.80 6.04
CA PRO A 86 7.92 -6.00 5.96
C PRO A 86 8.59 -6.12 4.58
N ASN A 87 9.87 -6.46 4.57
CA ASN A 87 10.56 -6.80 3.33
C ASN A 87 9.95 -8.07 2.74
N PHE A 88 9.27 -7.94 1.59
CA PHE A 88 8.54 -9.00 0.92
C PHE A 88 8.60 -8.77 -0.60
N ASP A 89 8.89 -9.82 -1.36
CA ASP A 89 9.18 -9.68 -2.81
C ASP A 89 7.92 -9.59 -3.67
N TYR A 90 6.75 -9.83 -3.09
CA TYR A 90 5.46 -9.74 -3.77
C TYR A 90 4.67 -8.58 -3.20
N HIS A 91 3.70 -8.06 -3.94
CA HIS A 91 2.73 -7.15 -3.35
C HIS A 91 1.91 -7.86 -2.27
N PHE A 92 1.36 -7.09 -1.34
CA PHE A 92 0.40 -7.60 -0.38
C PHE A 92 -0.71 -6.56 -0.16
N ASP A 93 -1.93 -7.06 -0.11
CA ASP A 93 -3.14 -6.26 0.07
C ASP A 93 -3.53 -6.14 1.54
N MET A 94 -3.06 -7.06 2.36
CA MET A 94 -3.32 -7.08 3.78
C MET A 94 -2.12 -7.64 4.54
N TRP A 95 -1.80 -7.03 5.66
CA TRP A 95 -0.68 -7.41 6.50
C TRP A 95 -1.15 -7.70 7.92
N GLN A 96 -0.95 -8.94 8.38
CA GLN A 96 -1.08 -9.30 9.79
C GLN A 96 0.25 -8.99 10.49
N TYR A 97 0.24 -7.97 11.32
CA TYR A 97 1.46 -7.45 11.94
C TYR A 97 1.65 -7.86 13.40
N GLY A 98 0.64 -8.41 14.05
CA GLY A 98 0.73 -8.81 15.44
C GLY A 98 -0.30 -9.88 15.79
N VAL A 99 0.04 -10.72 16.80
CA VAL A 99 -0.79 -11.82 17.32
C VAL A 99 -0.90 -11.81 18.85
N THR A 100 -0.27 -10.85 19.51
CA THR A 100 -0.26 -10.71 20.99
C THR A 100 -0.79 -9.35 21.43
N ASN A 101 -1.59 -8.72 20.59
CA ASN A 101 -2.17 -7.42 20.89
C ASN A 101 -3.43 -7.58 21.74
N THR A 102 -3.76 -6.54 22.48
CA THR A 102 -4.98 -6.48 23.29
C THR A 102 -5.90 -5.38 22.78
N VAL A 103 -7.20 -5.62 22.83
CA VAL A 103 -8.23 -4.64 22.47
C VAL A 103 -9.22 -4.54 23.63
N ASP A 104 -9.53 -3.33 24.06
CA ASP A 104 -10.46 -3.09 25.15
C ASP A 104 -11.82 -3.75 24.87
N GLY A 105 -12.29 -4.54 25.83
CA GLY A 105 -13.53 -5.29 25.71
C GLY A 105 -13.39 -6.68 25.08
N ILE A 106 -12.19 -7.11 24.72
CA ILE A 106 -11.90 -8.46 24.24
C ILE A 106 -10.91 -9.12 25.20
N ASP A 107 -11.31 -10.26 25.79
CA ASP A 107 -10.42 -11.05 26.65
C ASP A 107 -9.42 -11.84 25.80
N GLY A 108 -8.14 -11.76 26.18
CA GLY A 108 -7.05 -12.47 25.52
C GLY A 108 -6.35 -11.67 24.43
N TYR A 109 -5.59 -12.37 23.62
CA TYR A 109 -4.84 -11.74 22.51
C TYR A 109 -5.68 -11.75 21.24
N VAL A 110 -5.44 -10.73 20.41
CA VAL A 110 -6.08 -10.57 19.11
C VAL A 110 -5.03 -10.39 18.02
N ASP A 111 -5.36 -10.90 16.84
CA ASP A 111 -4.57 -10.71 15.64
C ASP A 111 -4.86 -9.33 15.04
N MET A 112 -3.80 -8.55 14.84
CA MET A 112 -3.92 -7.21 14.29
C MET A 112 -3.52 -7.19 12.83
N ASN A 113 -4.34 -6.54 12.02
CA ASN A 113 -4.19 -6.50 10.58
C ASN A 113 -4.34 -5.08 10.04
N ILE A 114 -3.64 -4.81 8.95
CA ILE A 114 -3.79 -3.61 8.14
C ILE A 114 -4.21 -4.04 6.75
N ALA A 115 -5.31 -3.52 6.26
CA ALA A 115 -5.75 -3.71 4.89
C ALA A 115 -5.42 -2.46 4.07
N PHE A 116 -4.73 -2.65 2.97
CA PHE A 116 -4.34 -1.59 2.04
C PHE A 116 -5.37 -1.41 0.91
N PHE A 117 -6.55 -1.95 1.06
CA PHE A 117 -7.65 -1.81 0.12
C PHE A 117 -8.94 -1.39 0.82
N GLY A 118 -9.75 -0.59 0.12
CA GLY A 118 -11.07 -0.23 0.61
C GLY A 118 -12.06 -1.39 0.47
N TYR A 119 -12.86 -1.60 1.50
CA TYR A 119 -14.01 -2.50 1.44
C TYR A 119 -15.19 -1.71 0.86
N ALA A 120 -15.67 -2.06 -0.32
CA ALA A 120 -16.64 -1.29 -1.08
C ALA A 120 -17.97 -1.01 -0.35
N ASN A 121 -18.22 -1.65 0.79
CA ASN A 121 -19.40 -1.44 1.61
C ASN A 121 -19.08 -1.07 3.07
N TYR A 122 -17.84 -0.96 3.43
CA TYR A 122 -17.47 -0.38 4.70
C TYR A 122 -17.43 1.13 4.51
N GLN A 123 -18.50 1.79 4.91
CA GLN A 123 -18.51 3.24 5.02
C GLN A 123 -17.69 3.67 6.25
N VAL A 124 -16.41 3.47 6.19
CA VAL A 124 -15.52 4.42 6.81
C VAL A 124 -15.51 5.59 5.83
N ASN A 125 -16.42 6.54 6.03
CA ASN A 125 -16.59 7.77 5.25
C ASN A 125 -16.04 7.59 3.82
N GLY A 126 -16.80 6.92 2.96
CA GLY A 126 -16.53 6.47 1.61
C GLY A 126 -15.12 6.68 1.10
N LEU A 127 -14.55 5.74 0.39
CA LEU A 127 -13.27 5.93 -0.29
C LEU A 127 -13.28 7.31 -0.94
N GLN A 128 -12.42 8.20 -0.47
CA GLN A 128 -12.28 9.51 -1.06
C GLN A 128 -11.56 9.35 -2.39
N LYS A 129 -11.85 10.18 -3.33
CA LYS A 129 -11.03 10.26 -4.52
C LYS A 129 -9.65 10.76 -4.07
N PRO A 130 -8.54 10.06 -4.38
CA PRO A 130 -7.22 10.55 -4.04
C PRO A 130 -7.03 11.93 -4.69
N LYS A 131 -6.39 12.83 -3.98
CA LYS A 131 -6.21 14.21 -4.44
C LYS A 131 -4.86 14.75 -4.06
N ILE A 132 -4.37 15.65 -4.91
CA ILE A 132 -3.27 16.55 -4.61
C ILE A 132 -3.85 17.96 -4.57
N GLU A 133 -3.61 18.66 -3.50
CA GLU A 133 -3.99 20.05 -3.32
C GLU A 133 -2.75 20.93 -3.48
N VAL A 134 -2.84 21.88 -4.38
CA VAL A 134 -1.80 22.92 -4.55
C VAL A 134 -2.40 24.28 -4.24
N PRO A 135 -1.65 25.20 -3.59
CA PRO A 135 -2.20 26.48 -3.17
C PRO A 135 -2.53 27.40 -4.35
N SER A 136 -1.86 27.22 -5.48
CA SER A 136 -2.08 27.99 -6.71
C SER A 136 -1.53 27.26 -7.91
N ASP A 137 -2.25 27.30 -9.03
CA ASP A 137 -1.79 26.73 -10.31
C ASP A 137 -0.67 27.56 -10.95
N ASN A 138 -0.50 28.82 -10.54
CA ASN A 138 0.55 29.70 -11.05
C ASN A 138 1.12 30.53 -9.90
N VAL A 139 2.44 30.47 -9.76
CA VAL A 139 3.20 31.27 -8.79
C VAL A 139 4.31 32.02 -9.52
N THR A 140 4.50 33.28 -9.20
CA THR A 140 5.63 34.07 -9.67
C THR A 140 6.57 34.30 -8.50
N VAL A 141 7.83 33.92 -8.65
CA VAL A 141 8.89 34.12 -7.66
C VAL A 141 9.92 35.06 -8.23
N THR A 142 10.36 36.01 -7.44
CA THR A 142 11.42 36.96 -7.81
C THR A 142 12.72 36.60 -7.09
N GLU A 143 13.87 36.96 -7.69
CA GLU A 143 15.18 36.67 -7.11
C GLU A 143 15.36 37.21 -5.67
N SER A 144 14.68 38.30 -5.34
CA SER A 144 14.71 38.90 -4.00
C SER A 144 13.96 38.09 -2.92
N GLU A 145 13.14 37.15 -3.31
CA GLU A 145 12.32 36.33 -2.38
C GLU A 145 13.04 35.04 -1.93
N GLY A 146 14.20 34.75 -2.50
CA GLY A 146 14.97 33.55 -2.22
C GLY A 146 14.50 32.34 -3.00
N ALA A 147 14.98 31.16 -2.60
CA ALA A 147 14.59 29.89 -3.23
C ALA A 147 13.09 29.59 -3.03
N PHE A 148 12.46 29.14 -4.09
CA PHE A 148 11.05 28.73 -4.05
C PHE A 148 10.89 27.44 -3.25
N ASP A 149 10.02 27.46 -2.26
CA ASP A 149 9.65 26.26 -1.51
C ASP A 149 8.51 25.51 -2.25
N ILE A 150 8.91 24.46 -2.96
CA ILE A 150 7.98 23.62 -3.74
C ILE A 150 6.95 22.89 -2.87
N TRP A 151 7.17 22.77 -1.57
CA TRP A 151 6.28 22.07 -0.64
C TRP A 151 5.29 23.01 0.07
N ASN A 152 5.44 24.32 -0.07
CA ASN A 152 4.61 25.28 0.65
C ASN A 152 3.13 25.15 0.26
N GLY A 153 2.33 24.62 1.18
CA GLY A 153 0.90 24.46 1.01
C GLY A 153 0.47 23.30 0.10
N VAL A 154 1.41 22.50 -0.39
CA VAL A 154 1.11 21.28 -1.17
C VAL A 154 0.76 20.14 -0.22
N LYS A 155 -0.31 19.43 -0.51
CA LYS A 155 -0.79 18.29 0.28
C LYS A 155 -1.31 17.20 -0.64
N ALA A 156 -1.09 15.96 -0.24
CA ALA A 156 -1.74 14.82 -0.87
C ALA A 156 -2.55 14.04 0.15
N THR A 157 -3.69 13.53 -0.28
CA THR A 157 -4.53 12.65 0.52
C THR A 157 -4.91 11.45 -0.33
N ASN A 158 -4.60 10.26 0.16
CA ASN A 158 -4.90 9.00 -0.53
C ASN A 158 -6.40 8.64 -0.46
N SER A 159 -6.78 7.58 -1.17
CA SER A 159 -8.18 7.12 -1.25
C SER A 159 -8.77 6.65 0.08
N ILE A 160 -7.94 6.35 1.08
CA ILE A 160 -8.36 5.97 2.43
C ILE A 160 -8.29 7.12 3.44
N GLY A 161 -7.94 8.34 2.99
CA GLY A 161 -8.01 9.56 3.78
C GLY A 161 -6.76 9.90 4.59
N TYR A 162 -5.62 9.27 4.28
CA TYR A 162 -4.33 9.61 4.90
C TYR A 162 -3.52 10.56 4.03
N ASP A 163 -2.71 11.37 4.68
CA ASP A 163 -1.72 12.19 3.99
C ASP A 163 -0.63 11.30 3.39
N GLU A 164 -0.18 11.65 2.18
CA GLU A 164 0.83 10.93 1.43
C GLU A 164 2.03 11.83 1.12
N ASP A 165 3.20 11.21 1.11
CA ASP A 165 4.40 11.84 0.56
C ASP A 165 4.30 11.90 -0.96
N LEU A 166 4.77 13.01 -1.51
CA LEU A 166 4.72 13.28 -2.95
C LEU A 166 6.08 13.14 -3.59
N ASP A 167 6.11 12.51 -4.73
CA ASP A 167 7.18 12.68 -5.70
C ASP A 167 6.93 13.94 -6.55
N TYR A 168 8.00 14.55 -7.07
CA TYR A 168 7.88 15.68 -7.97
C TYR A 168 8.89 15.63 -9.12
N VAL A 169 8.51 16.24 -10.22
CA VAL A 169 9.39 16.49 -11.37
C VAL A 169 9.24 17.95 -11.76
N ILE A 170 10.36 18.63 -12.00
CA ILE A 170 10.38 20.01 -12.51
C ILE A 170 10.75 19.97 -13.99
N LYS A 171 9.96 20.64 -14.83
CA LYS A 171 10.20 20.75 -16.26
C LYS A 171 10.35 22.22 -16.66
N ASN A 172 11.33 22.51 -17.53
CA ASN A 172 11.46 23.82 -18.16
C ASN A 172 10.41 24.05 -19.26
N ALA A 173 10.44 25.23 -19.89
CA ALA A 173 9.49 25.58 -20.95
C ALA A 173 9.56 24.68 -22.20
N ASN A 174 10.65 23.93 -22.39
CA ASN A 174 10.81 22.98 -23.49
C ASN A 174 10.29 21.56 -23.13
N GLY A 175 9.94 21.34 -21.84
CA GLY A 175 9.54 20.03 -21.32
C GLY A 175 10.69 19.17 -20.82
N ASP A 176 11.93 19.70 -20.78
CA ASP A 176 13.08 18.99 -20.26
C ASP A 176 13.06 18.99 -18.72
N GLU A 177 13.39 17.86 -18.12
CA GLU A 177 13.53 17.77 -16.67
C GLU A 177 14.77 18.55 -16.19
N VAL A 178 14.60 19.29 -15.10
CA VAL A 178 15.65 20.11 -14.49
C VAL A 178 15.68 19.92 -12.98
N SER A 179 16.81 20.19 -12.36
CA SER A 179 16.92 20.16 -10.90
C SER A 179 16.26 21.39 -10.28
N ILE A 180 15.92 21.30 -8.99
CA ILE A 180 15.38 22.42 -8.24
C ILE A 180 16.43 23.54 -8.11
N GLU A 181 17.70 23.18 -8.00
CA GLU A 181 18.82 24.10 -7.93
C GLU A 181 18.92 24.92 -9.22
N ASP A 182 18.82 24.27 -10.38
CA ASP A 182 18.87 24.96 -11.68
C ASP A 182 17.63 25.85 -11.89
N ALA A 183 16.47 25.40 -11.50
CA ALA A 183 15.22 26.15 -11.59
C ALA A 183 15.25 27.41 -10.69
N ASN A 184 15.88 27.34 -9.53
CA ASN A 184 16.00 28.47 -8.60
C ASN A 184 17.01 29.54 -9.04
N VAL A 185 17.96 29.22 -9.90
CA VAL A 185 19.01 30.16 -10.33
C VAL A 185 18.86 30.63 -11.78
N THR A 186 18.06 29.98 -12.58
CA THR A 186 17.85 30.29 -13.99
C THR A 186 16.48 30.91 -14.20
N PRO A 187 16.36 32.19 -14.60
CA PRO A 187 15.06 32.77 -14.88
C PRO A 187 14.33 32.04 -16.00
N GLY A 188 13.08 31.71 -15.78
CA GLY A 188 12.28 30.96 -16.77
C GLY A 188 10.88 30.63 -16.27
N VAL A 189 10.16 29.91 -17.10
CA VAL A 189 8.86 29.30 -16.74
C VAL A 189 9.10 27.81 -16.52
N TYR A 190 8.68 27.34 -15.38
CA TYR A 190 8.82 25.97 -14.96
C TYR A 190 7.47 25.38 -14.60
N THR A 191 7.29 24.09 -14.86
CA THR A 191 6.14 23.32 -14.43
C THR A 191 6.60 22.31 -13.39
N ILE A 192 5.94 22.29 -12.23
CA ILE A 192 6.17 21.27 -11.21
C ILE A 192 5.00 20.30 -11.28
N GLU A 193 5.30 19.04 -11.53
CA GLU A 193 4.33 17.95 -11.54
C GLU A 193 4.51 17.15 -10.25
N TYR A 194 3.44 17.06 -9.45
CA TYR A 194 3.42 16.24 -8.24
C TYR A 194 2.69 14.95 -8.51
N SER A 195 3.19 13.86 -7.97
CA SER A 195 2.57 12.54 -8.06
C SER A 195 2.74 11.73 -6.79
N PHE A 196 1.85 10.81 -6.57
CA PHE A 196 2.00 9.74 -5.59
C PHE A 196 1.28 8.49 -6.09
N ILE A 197 1.67 7.34 -5.55
CA ILE A 197 1.01 6.07 -5.86
C ILE A 197 -0.05 5.85 -4.78
N ASP A 198 -1.33 5.95 -5.15
CA ASP A 198 -2.41 5.60 -4.23
C ASP A 198 -2.25 4.12 -3.84
N PRO A 199 -2.21 3.76 -2.55
CA PRO A 199 -2.11 2.38 -2.09
C PRO A 199 -3.15 1.46 -2.73
N LYS A 200 -4.33 1.99 -3.05
CA LYS A 200 -5.37 1.25 -3.74
C LYS A 200 -5.01 0.94 -5.19
N GLU A 201 -4.38 1.86 -5.91
CA GLU A 201 -4.03 1.69 -7.32
C GLU A 201 -2.76 0.85 -7.50
N GLY A 202 -1.79 0.98 -6.61
CA GLY A 202 -0.56 0.18 -6.63
C GLY A 202 -0.79 -1.31 -6.40
N TYR A 203 -1.97 -1.69 -5.91
CA TYR A 203 -2.37 -3.07 -5.60
C TYR A 203 -3.54 -3.59 -6.44
N THR A 204 -3.98 -2.82 -7.44
CA THR A 204 -4.99 -3.25 -8.41
C THR A 204 -4.33 -3.58 -9.74
N SER A 205 -3.70 -4.70 -9.84
CA SER A 205 -3.39 -5.29 -11.13
C SER A 205 -4.28 -6.49 -11.39
#